data_ed11ae57b1436431377285508f1beb6e
#
_entry.id   ed11ae57b1436431377285508f1beb6e
#
_cell.length_a   1.000
_cell.length_b   1.000
_cell.length_c   1.000
_cell.angle_alpha   90.00
_cell.angle_beta   90.00
_cell.angle_gamma   90.00
#
_symmetry.space_group_name_H-M   'P 1'
#
loop_
_entity.id
_entity.type
_entity.pdbx_description
1 polymer ?
#
loop_
_entity_poly.entity_id
_entity_poly.type
_entity_poly.pdbx_seq_one_letter_code
_entity_poly.pdbx_strand_id
1 'polypeptide(L)'
;GYVSPEMHLFYMENVPVLNIVSSGFFDSIGLFRKCTERQQQVALAWMRVFGIEELKDRSFLTLSSGEQRLALLARAFVKDPDLIILDEPLHGLDVSNKKKVAAIIEQFCSRPGKTLIYVTHYPHELPACVDKRFELVKHA
;
A
#
# COMPACT_ATOMS: atom_id res chain seq x y z
N GLY A 1 -0.98 6.95 -5.46
CA GLY A 1 -0.80 5.52 -5.43
C GLY A 1 -2.11 4.75 -5.48
N TYR A 2 -2.07 3.60 -6.05
CA TYR A 2 -3.22 2.71 -6.18
C TYR A 2 -2.84 1.31 -5.70
N VAL A 3 -3.69 0.72 -4.86
CA VAL A 3 -3.52 -0.66 -4.38
C VAL A 3 -4.83 -1.41 -4.53
N SER A 4 -4.77 -2.56 -5.22
CA SER A 4 -5.90 -3.48 -5.36
C SER A 4 -5.39 -4.92 -5.27
N PRO A 5 -6.27 -5.91 -4.98
CA PRO A 5 -5.86 -7.31 -4.91
C PRO A 5 -5.24 -7.83 -6.21
N GLU A 6 -5.69 -7.33 -7.37
CA GLU A 6 -5.22 -7.79 -8.67
C GLU A 6 -3.79 -7.39 -8.98
N MET A 7 -3.23 -6.41 -8.29
CA MET A 7 -1.87 -5.94 -8.55
C MET A 7 -0.82 -7.02 -8.33
N HIS A 8 -1.10 -8.02 -7.51
CA HIS A 8 -0.18 -9.15 -7.28
C HIS A 8 0.18 -9.89 -8.56
N LEU A 9 -0.72 -9.90 -9.55
CA LEU A 9 -0.54 -10.65 -10.78
C LEU A 9 0.49 -10.04 -11.74
N PHE A 10 0.88 -8.78 -11.51
CA PHE A 10 1.74 -8.05 -12.43
C PHE A 10 3.21 -8.04 -12.04
N TYR A 11 3.56 -8.58 -10.87
CA TYR A 11 4.95 -8.56 -10.42
C TYR A 11 5.71 -9.78 -10.91
N MET A 12 6.96 -9.52 -11.37
CA MET A 12 7.83 -10.54 -11.89
C MET A 12 8.42 -11.40 -10.76
N GLU A 13 8.81 -12.62 -11.13
CA GLU A 13 9.50 -13.51 -10.20
C GLU A 13 10.85 -12.94 -9.75
N ASN A 14 11.28 -13.35 -8.56
CA ASN A 14 12.60 -13.04 -8.01
C ASN A 14 12.89 -11.55 -7.81
N VAL A 15 11.84 -10.73 -7.70
CA VAL A 15 12.04 -9.32 -7.41
C VAL A 15 12.05 -9.11 -5.88
N PRO A 16 13.14 -8.55 -5.33
CA PRO A 16 13.19 -8.25 -3.89
C PRO A 16 12.11 -7.27 -3.46
N VAL A 17 11.62 -7.44 -2.25
CA VAL A 17 10.56 -6.58 -1.71
C VAL A 17 10.97 -5.10 -1.72
N LEU A 18 12.22 -4.81 -1.39
CA LEU A 18 12.72 -3.44 -1.43
C LEU A 18 12.56 -2.82 -2.83
N ASN A 19 12.80 -3.60 -3.88
CA ASN A 19 12.64 -3.11 -5.25
C ASN A 19 11.17 -2.85 -5.59
N ILE A 20 10.26 -3.70 -5.10
CA ILE A 20 8.83 -3.50 -5.27
C ILE A 20 8.40 -2.17 -4.62
N VAL A 21 8.77 -1.96 -3.36
CA VAL A 21 8.42 -0.74 -2.64
C VAL A 21 9.03 0.48 -3.32
N SER A 22 10.30 0.40 -3.69
CA SER A 22 11.03 1.50 -4.35
C SER A 22 10.43 1.84 -5.72
N SER A 23 9.83 0.88 -6.42
CA SER A 23 9.21 1.14 -7.72
C SER A 23 8.08 2.16 -7.64
N GLY A 24 7.54 2.40 -6.46
CA GLY A 24 6.52 3.43 -6.23
C GLY A 24 6.99 4.84 -6.57
N PHE A 25 8.30 5.11 -6.54
CA PHE A 25 8.84 6.40 -6.96
C PHE A 25 8.64 6.68 -8.44
N PHE A 26 8.48 5.65 -9.24
CA PHE A 26 8.43 5.76 -10.71
C PHE A 26 7.05 5.47 -11.29
N ASP A 27 6.05 5.19 -10.44
CA ASP A 27 4.67 4.86 -10.85
C ASP A 27 4.59 3.75 -11.90
N SER A 28 5.61 2.87 -11.93
CA SER A 28 5.69 1.79 -12.91
C SER A 28 5.72 0.44 -12.21
N ILE A 29 4.80 -0.44 -12.58
CA ILE A 29 4.79 -1.81 -12.12
C ILE A 29 5.68 -2.62 -13.07
N GLY A 30 6.68 -3.29 -12.53
CA GLY A 30 7.57 -4.16 -13.32
C GLY A 30 8.70 -3.47 -14.06
N LEU A 31 8.76 -2.13 -14.04
CA LEU A 31 9.90 -1.38 -14.56
C LEU A 31 10.70 -0.86 -13.39
N PHE A 32 11.91 -1.42 -13.23
CA PHE A 32 12.77 -1.06 -12.11
C PHE A 32 13.88 -0.15 -12.61
N ARG A 33 13.76 1.12 -12.31
CA ARG A 33 14.85 2.06 -12.46
C ARG A 33 15.73 1.97 -11.23
N LYS A 34 17.01 2.31 -11.41
CA LYS A 34 17.92 2.37 -10.28
C LYS A 34 17.52 3.53 -9.37
N CYS A 35 17.10 3.20 -8.15
CA CYS A 35 16.81 4.20 -7.15
C CYS A 35 18.08 4.82 -6.61
N THR A 36 17.98 6.11 -6.25
CA THR A 36 19.07 6.76 -5.50
C THR A 36 19.13 6.17 -4.09
N GLU A 37 20.27 6.36 -3.43
CA GLU A 37 20.43 5.91 -2.04
C GLU A 37 19.35 6.54 -1.14
N ARG A 38 19.05 7.83 -1.34
CA ARG A 38 18.00 8.51 -0.58
C ARG A 38 16.63 7.88 -0.80
N GLN A 39 16.29 7.53 -2.04
CA GLN A 39 15.04 6.86 -2.35
C GLN A 39 14.96 5.49 -1.68
N GLN A 40 16.05 4.73 -1.68
CA GLN A 40 16.10 3.46 -0.97
C GLN A 40 15.90 3.64 0.55
N GLN A 41 16.49 4.67 1.14
CA GLN A 41 16.29 4.96 2.57
C GLN A 41 14.84 5.30 2.88
N VAL A 42 14.17 6.07 2.02
CA VAL A 42 12.75 6.40 2.17
C VAL A 42 11.91 5.12 2.08
N ALA A 43 12.20 4.26 1.09
CA ALA A 43 11.50 2.99 0.94
C ALA A 43 11.66 2.11 2.19
N LEU A 44 12.88 2.02 2.72
CA LEU A 44 13.14 1.26 3.95
C LEU A 44 12.39 1.83 5.14
N ALA A 45 12.30 3.15 5.24
CA ALA A 45 11.55 3.81 6.31
C ALA A 45 10.06 3.43 6.25
N TRP A 46 9.45 3.42 5.05
CA TRP A 46 8.09 2.99 4.89
C TRP A 46 7.89 1.50 5.18
N MET A 47 8.85 0.66 4.78
CA MET A 47 8.80 -0.75 5.14
C MET A 47 8.84 -0.95 6.66
N ARG A 48 9.63 -0.12 7.36
CA ARG A 48 9.68 -0.14 8.82
C ARG A 48 8.35 0.26 9.43
N VAL A 49 7.71 1.30 8.90
CA VAL A 49 6.38 1.75 9.34
C VAL A 49 5.36 0.62 9.22
N PHE A 50 5.41 -0.14 8.12
CA PHE A 50 4.51 -1.28 7.91
C PHE A 50 4.98 -2.57 8.55
N GLY A 51 6.16 -2.56 9.22
CA GLY A 51 6.64 -3.72 9.96
C GLY A 51 7.20 -4.84 9.10
N ILE A 52 7.71 -4.53 7.90
CA ILE A 52 8.23 -5.53 6.95
C ILE A 52 9.67 -5.27 6.52
N GLU A 53 10.42 -4.47 7.27
CA GLU A 53 11.80 -4.13 6.90
C GLU A 53 12.70 -5.37 6.76
N GLU A 54 12.50 -6.38 7.63
CA GLU A 54 13.28 -7.61 7.60
C GLU A 54 13.04 -8.43 6.32
N LEU A 55 12.01 -8.13 5.55
CA LEU A 55 11.68 -8.84 4.31
C LEU A 55 12.30 -8.19 3.07
N LYS A 56 13.11 -7.16 3.24
CA LYS A 56 13.60 -6.32 2.13
C LYS A 56 14.32 -7.07 1.02
N ASP A 57 15.07 -8.11 1.38
CA ASP A 57 15.89 -8.89 0.42
C ASP A 57 15.18 -10.16 -0.08
N ARG A 58 14.00 -10.45 0.46
CA ARG A 58 13.25 -11.63 0.03
C ARG A 58 12.51 -11.35 -1.28
N SER A 59 12.35 -12.40 -2.09
CA SER A 59 11.52 -12.31 -3.29
C SER A 59 10.07 -12.03 -2.90
N PHE A 60 9.44 -11.07 -3.57
CA PHE A 60 8.04 -10.69 -3.31
C PHE A 60 7.10 -11.88 -3.39
N LEU A 61 7.30 -12.77 -4.38
CA LEU A 61 6.41 -13.93 -4.57
C LEU A 61 6.53 -14.99 -3.48
N THR A 62 7.58 -14.94 -2.65
CA THR A 62 7.74 -15.86 -1.53
C THR A 62 7.01 -15.40 -0.26
N LEU A 63 6.49 -14.18 -0.27
CA LEU A 63 5.79 -13.62 0.89
C LEU A 63 4.39 -14.21 1.02
N SER A 64 3.85 -14.19 2.23
CA SER A 64 2.43 -14.45 2.46
C SER A 64 1.58 -13.37 1.78
N SER A 65 0.31 -13.66 1.56
CA SER A 65 -0.59 -12.68 0.95
C SER A 65 -0.69 -11.39 1.79
N GLY A 66 -0.70 -11.52 3.11
CA GLY A 66 -0.70 -10.36 4.01
C GLY A 66 0.58 -9.53 3.90
N GLU A 67 1.74 -10.19 3.85
CA GLU A 67 3.03 -9.51 3.68
C GLU A 67 3.10 -8.80 2.32
N GLN A 68 2.62 -9.44 1.26
CA GLN A 68 2.54 -8.82 -0.05
C GLN A 68 1.65 -7.57 -0.03
N ARG A 69 0.53 -7.64 0.69
CA ARG A 69 -0.38 -6.51 0.84
C ARG A 69 0.33 -5.34 1.53
N LEU A 70 1.06 -5.61 2.61
CA LEU A 70 1.81 -4.56 3.32
C LEU A 70 2.87 -3.93 2.43
N ALA A 71 3.57 -4.73 1.62
CA ALA A 71 4.57 -4.22 0.67
C ALA A 71 3.93 -3.29 -0.37
N LEU A 72 2.77 -3.66 -0.93
CA LEU A 72 2.07 -2.84 -1.91
C LEU A 72 1.54 -1.55 -1.28
N LEU A 73 1.09 -1.60 -0.03
CA LEU A 73 0.69 -0.40 0.70
C LEU A 73 1.89 0.52 0.90
N ALA A 74 3.03 0.00 1.35
CA ALA A 74 4.25 0.80 1.49
C ALA A 74 4.63 1.45 0.16
N ARG A 75 4.57 0.71 -0.95
CA ARG A 75 4.82 1.22 -2.29
C ARG A 75 3.95 2.44 -2.62
N ALA A 76 2.68 2.40 -2.22
CA ALA A 76 1.74 3.48 -2.51
C ALA A 76 2.10 4.79 -1.78
N PHE A 77 2.80 4.71 -0.66
CA PHE A 77 3.13 5.87 0.16
C PHE A 77 4.52 6.48 -0.09
N VAL A 78 5.44 5.77 -0.78
CA VAL A 78 6.85 6.22 -0.87
C VAL A 78 7.01 7.59 -1.53
N LYS A 79 6.17 7.93 -2.48
CA LYS A 79 6.21 9.22 -3.19
C LYS A 79 5.56 10.35 -2.41
N ASP A 80 5.00 10.05 -1.26
CA ASP A 80 4.20 11.00 -0.48
C ASP A 80 3.10 11.67 -1.34
N PRO A 81 2.20 10.86 -1.92
CA PRO A 81 1.21 11.40 -2.86
C PRO A 81 0.20 12.31 -2.15
N ASP A 82 -0.36 13.27 -2.89
CA ASP A 82 -1.47 14.08 -2.40
C ASP A 82 -2.80 13.34 -2.49
N LEU A 83 -2.93 12.46 -3.47
CA LEU A 83 -4.09 11.60 -3.64
C LEU A 83 -3.65 10.13 -3.58
N ILE A 84 -4.31 9.37 -2.72
CA ILE A 84 -4.12 7.92 -2.66
C ILE A 84 -5.47 7.22 -2.84
N ILE A 85 -5.45 6.15 -3.65
CA ILE A 85 -6.63 5.33 -3.89
C ILE A 85 -6.34 3.94 -3.35
N LEU A 86 -7.11 3.51 -2.37
CA LEU A 86 -6.96 2.21 -1.72
C LEU A 86 -8.21 1.37 -1.97
N ASP A 87 -8.01 0.25 -2.66
CA ASP A 87 -9.08 -0.68 -3.00
C ASP A 87 -8.93 -1.94 -2.15
N GLU A 88 -9.84 -2.13 -1.22
CA GLU A 88 -9.83 -3.23 -0.24
C GLU A 88 -8.47 -3.38 0.45
N PRO A 89 -7.93 -2.30 1.03
CA PRO A 89 -6.54 -2.33 1.52
C PRO A 89 -6.32 -3.25 2.71
N LEU A 90 -7.38 -3.60 3.44
CA LEU A 90 -7.27 -4.47 4.62
C LEU A 90 -7.48 -5.95 4.28
N HIS A 91 -7.80 -6.26 3.03
CA HIS A 91 -8.06 -7.64 2.60
C HIS A 91 -6.85 -8.54 2.85
N GLY A 92 -7.09 -9.68 3.49
CA GLY A 92 -6.04 -10.66 3.75
C GLY A 92 -5.15 -10.35 4.96
N LEU A 93 -5.40 -9.26 5.68
CA LEU A 93 -4.63 -8.91 6.87
C LEU A 93 -5.29 -9.46 8.14
N ASP A 94 -4.44 -9.84 9.11
CA ASP A 94 -4.91 -10.19 10.43
C ASP A 94 -5.36 -8.94 11.21
N VAL A 95 -5.96 -9.14 12.38
CA VAL A 95 -6.51 -8.04 13.20
C VAL A 95 -5.43 -7.02 13.56
N SER A 96 -4.24 -7.49 13.95
CA SER A 96 -3.12 -6.61 14.33
C SER A 96 -2.68 -5.74 13.17
N ASN A 97 -2.50 -6.31 11.99
CA ASN A 97 -2.09 -5.57 10.79
C ASN A 97 -3.21 -4.65 10.30
N LYS A 98 -4.46 -5.03 10.40
CA LYS A 98 -5.59 -4.15 10.07
C LYS A 98 -5.55 -2.88 10.91
N LYS A 99 -5.32 -3.01 12.22
CA LYS A 99 -5.22 -1.86 13.12
C LYS A 99 -4.03 -0.96 12.77
N LYS A 100 -2.88 -1.57 12.47
CA LYS A 100 -1.69 -0.84 12.06
C LYS A 100 -1.93 -0.02 10.80
N VAL A 101 -2.48 -0.66 9.77
CA VAL A 101 -2.76 0.00 8.49
C VAL A 101 -3.80 1.10 8.67
N ALA A 102 -4.85 0.84 9.45
CA ALA A 102 -5.88 1.85 9.72
C ALA A 102 -5.26 3.11 10.37
N ALA A 103 -4.36 2.92 11.34
CA ALA A 103 -3.68 4.05 11.99
C ALA A 103 -2.82 4.85 10.99
N ILE A 104 -2.12 4.16 10.09
CA ILE A 104 -1.30 4.82 9.06
C ILE A 104 -2.19 5.64 8.11
N ILE A 105 -3.31 5.09 7.70
CA ILE A 105 -4.28 5.79 6.83
C ILE A 105 -4.83 7.03 7.53
N GLU A 106 -5.18 6.93 8.81
CA GLU A 106 -5.67 8.07 9.59
C GLU A 106 -4.62 9.18 9.66
N GLN A 107 -3.36 8.84 9.88
CA GLN A 107 -2.27 9.82 9.90
C GLN A 107 -2.10 10.50 8.54
N PHE A 108 -2.21 9.76 7.46
CA PHE A 108 -2.17 10.34 6.12
C PHE A 108 -3.28 11.37 5.94
N CYS A 109 -4.52 11.01 6.30
CA CYS A 109 -5.68 11.89 6.14
C CYS A 109 -5.61 13.14 7.01
N SER A 110 -4.86 13.09 8.11
CA SER A 110 -4.72 14.25 9.02
C SER A 110 -3.82 15.33 8.44
N ARG A 111 -3.03 15.03 7.43
CA ARG A 111 -2.10 15.99 6.83
C ARG A 111 -2.83 16.89 5.85
N PRO A 112 -2.52 18.21 5.84
CA PRO A 112 -3.15 19.16 4.90
C PRO A 112 -2.87 18.79 3.45
N GLY A 113 -3.85 18.96 2.58
CA GLY A 113 -3.71 18.72 1.15
C GLY A 113 -3.75 17.26 0.71
N LYS A 114 -4.03 16.35 1.63
CA LYS A 114 -4.12 14.92 1.31
C LYS A 114 -5.55 14.50 1.04
N THR A 115 -5.73 13.67 0.02
CA THR A 115 -7.03 13.12 -0.38
C THR A 115 -6.95 11.60 -0.41
N LEU A 116 -7.95 10.95 0.17
CA LEU A 116 -8.07 9.50 0.19
C LEU A 116 -9.36 9.09 -0.53
N ILE A 117 -9.21 8.14 -1.46
CA ILE A 117 -10.36 7.39 -2.00
C ILE A 117 -10.23 5.96 -1.48
N TYR A 118 -11.23 5.53 -0.73
CA TYR A 118 -11.22 4.23 -0.06
C TYR A 118 -12.37 3.39 -0.60
N VAL A 119 -12.05 2.26 -1.22
CA VAL A 119 -13.06 1.35 -1.80
C VAL A 119 -13.12 0.10 -0.93
N THR A 120 -14.32 -0.23 -0.46
CA THR A 120 -14.52 -1.44 0.35
C THR A 120 -15.95 -1.94 0.23
N HIS A 121 -16.13 -3.26 0.38
CA HIS A 121 -17.42 -3.91 0.56
C HIS A 121 -17.80 -4.02 2.05
N TYR A 122 -16.92 -3.58 2.96
CA TYR A 122 -17.09 -3.74 4.40
C TYR A 122 -17.16 -2.38 5.07
N PRO A 123 -18.39 -1.81 5.26
CA PRO A 123 -18.53 -0.48 5.82
C PRO A 123 -17.89 -0.30 7.20
N HIS A 124 -17.81 -1.37 7.99
CA HIS A 124 -17.18 -1.31 9.32
C HIS A 124 -15.67 -1.15 9.26
N GLU A 125 -15.04 -1.34 8.09
CA GLU A 125 -13.60 -1.15 7.90
C GLU A 125 -13.25 0.25 7.40
N LEU A 126 -14.24 1.11 7.14
CA LEU A 126 -13.98 2.48 6.71
C LEU A 126 -13.21 3.25 7.78
N PRO A 127 -12.15 3.99 7.40
CA PRO A 127 -11.43 4.85 8.33
C PRO A 127 -12.35 5.94 8.89
N ALA A 128 -12.09 6.37 10.12
CA ALA A 128 -12.85 7.45 10.73
C ALA A 128 -12.68 8.79 9.99
N CYS A 129 -11.58 8.95 9.24
CA CYS A 129 -11.33 10.17 8.46
C CYS A 129 -12.18 10.30 7.20
N VAL A 130 -12.94 9.28 6.83
CA VAL A 130 -13.83 9.35 5.65
C VAL A 130 -14.98 10.30 5.96
N ASP A 131 -15.13 11.36 5.16
CA ASP A 131 -16.15 12.40 5.35
C ASP A 131 -17.28 12.33 4.32
N LYS A 132 -17.09 11.61 3.22
CA LYS A 132 -18.10 11.41 2.18
C LYS A 132 -18.15 9.95 1.80
N ARG A 133 -19.37 9.47 1.57
CA ARG A 133 -19.59 8.06 1.28
C ARG A 133 -20.55 7.90 0.10
N PHE A 134 -20.18 7.04 -0.84
CA PHE A 134 -21.01 6.69 -1.97
C PHE A 134 -21.21 5.18 -1.99
N GLU A 135 -22.45 4.75 -2.14
CA GLU A 135 -22.77 3.33 -2.32
C GLU A 135 -23.18 3.08 -3.76
N LEU A 136 -22.52 2.10 -4.37
CA LEU A 136 -22.92 1.64 -5.71
C LEU A 136 -23.97 0.55 -5.55
N VAL A 137 -25.19 0.83 -6.04
CA VAL A 137 -26.27 -0.15 -6.01
C VAL A 137 -26.32 -0.83 -7.37
N LYS A 138 -26.24 -2.17 -7.36
CA LYS A 138 -26.34 -2.95 -8.58
C LYS A 138 -27.82 -3.14 -8.92
N HIS A 139 -28.23 -2.56 -10.03
CA HIS A 139 -29.57 -2.79 -10.58
C HIS A 139 -29.52 -3.99 -11.52
N ALA A 140 -30.35 -4.97 -11.25
CA ALA A 140 -30.47 -6.14 -12.09
C ALA A 140 -31.31 -5.80 -13.34
#